data_a94b7ba1d8a639968f7a91558f26cb8f
#
_entry.id   a94b7ba1d8a639968f7a91558f26cb8f
#
_cell.length_a   1.000
_cell.length_b   1.000
_cell.length_c   1.000
_cell.angle_alpha   90.00
_cell.angle_beta   90.00
_cell.angle_gamma   90.00
#
_symmetry.space_group_name_H-M   'P 1'
#
loop_
_entity.id
_entity.type
_entity.pdbx_description
1 polymer ?
#
loop_
_entity_poly.entity_id
_entity_poly.type
_entity_poly.pdbx_seq_one_letter_code
_entity_poly.pdbx_strand_id
1 'polypeptide(L)'
;MKKLTFTLFIALAVACLFSVPCNAKGKAKHVVFIGLDGWGSYSVPKADIPHIKQLMADGSYTLEKRTVLPSSSAVNWASMFMGAGPELHGYTQWGSKTPELPSRVLNQHGIFPTIFQLLRDARPEAEIGCLYEWDGIKYLVDTLALSHYAQAPDYNKHPEALCGMAEKYIKEKQPTLLAICFDNPDHVGHQAGHNTPEYYAKLKELDGYVSRIIQAVTEAGMLKETIFVVTADHGGIEKGHGGKTMQEMQTPFIISGKNIKKEGEFHESMMQYDVASTIAHIFGLKQPQVWIGRPMSVSYTHLDVYKRQSPCFALKHPDVLGAQSYGVYSSVPTSFMLSPGISSSGT
;
A
#
# COMPACT_ATOMS: atom_id res chain seq x y z
N MET A 1 -21.89 -58.02 18.71
CA MET A 1 -22.23 -56.75 18.07
C MET A 1 -22.21 -55.54 19.04
N LYS A 2 -22.66 -55.66 20.31
CA LYS A 2 -22.69 -54.52 21.29
C LYS A 2 -21.32 -54.00 21.73
N LYS A 3 -20.24 -54.82 21.74
CA LYS A 3 -18.90 -54.39 22.13
C LYS A 3 -18.15 -53.58 21.05
N LEU A 4 -18.44 -53.83 19.76
CA LEU A 4 -17.78 -53.13 18.63
C LEU A 4 -18.29 -51.68 18.48
N THR A 5 -19.58 -51.46 18.71
CA THR A 5 -20.21 -50.15 18.67
C THR A 5 -19.74 -49.21 19.78
N PHE A 6 -19.48 -49.78 20.98
CA PHE A 6 -19.00 -48.95 22.13
C PHE A 6 -17.56 -48.48 21.92
N THR A 7 -16.68 -49.34 21.38
CA THR A 7 -15.28 -48.96 21.08
C THR A 7 -15.21 -47.89 19.98
N LEU A 8 -16.11 -47.93 18.97
CA LEU A 8 -16.16 -46.92 17.92
C LEU A 8 -16.61 -45.55 18.45
N PHE A 9 -17.53 -45.52 19.42
CA PHE A 9 -17.99 -44.27 20.04
C PHE A 9 -16.90 -43.61 20.90
N ILE A 10 -16.11 -44.41 21.63
CA ILE A 10 -14.99 -43.88 22.43
C ILE A 10 -13.88 -43.36 21.53
N ALA A 11 -13.58 -44.03 20.41
CA ALA A 11 -12.58 -43.54 19.45
C ALA A 11 -13.01 -42.22 18.78
N LEU A 12 -14.30 -42.04 18.48
CA LEU A 12 -14.83 -40.79 17.91
C LEU A 12 -14.83 -39.67 18.94
N ALA A 13 -15.15 -39.94 20.20
CA ALA A 13 -15.12 -38.95 21.29
C ALA A 13 -13.70 -38.47 21.64
N VAL A 14 -12.72 -39.38 21.58
CA VAL A 14 -11.29 -39.02 21.80
C VAL A 14 -10.73 -38.24 20.65
N ALA A 15 -11.14 -38.48 19.40
CA ALA A 15 -10.75 -37.67 18.24
C ALA A 15 -11.26 -36.20 18.30
N CYS A 16 -12.44 -35.98 18.94
CA CYS A 16 -12.95 -34.61 19.15
C CYS A 16 -12.23 -33.85 20.27
N LEU A 17 -11.53 -34.54 21.21
CA LEU A 17 -10.79 -33.88 22.29
C LEU A 17 -9.41 -33.38 21.89
N PHE A 18 -8.90 -33.80 20.73
CA PHE A 18 -7.61 -33.33 20.16
C PHE A 18 -7.75 -32.35 18.99
N SER A 19 -8.94 -31.83 18.75
CA SER A 19 -9.04 -30.62 17.92
C SER A 19 -8.46 -29.46 18.73
N VAL A 20 -7.13 -29.34 18.71
CA VAL A 20 -6.44 -28.11 19.09
C VAL A 20 -7.07 -27.02 18.24
N PRO A 21 -7.75 -26.02 18.83
CA PRO A 21 -8.21 -24.91 18.01
C PRO A 21 -6.97 -24.35 17.35
N CYS A 22 -6.87 -24.52 16.04
CA CYS A 22 -5.94 -23.74 15.24
C CYS A 22 -6.32 -22.30 15.56
N ASN A 23 -5.56 -21.66 16.45
CA ASN A 23 -5.70 -20.26 16.79
C ASN A 23 -5.34 -19.48 15.51
N ALA A 24 -6.30 -19.38 14.59
CA ALA A 24 -6.22 -18.45 13.49
C ALA A 24 -6.06 -17.09 14.16
N LYS A 25 -4.83 -16.56 14.15
CA LYS A 25 -4.54 -15.21 14.67
C LYS A 25 -5.56 -14.28 14.04
N GLY A 26 -6.46 -13.68 14.83
CA GLY A 26 -7.52 -12.82 14.33
C GLY A 26 -6.95 -11.72 13.43
N LYS A 27 -7.69 -11.34 12.40
CA LYS A 27 -7.30 -10.25 11.47
C LYS A 27 -7.13 -8.95 12.27
N ALA A 28 -6.30 -8.04 11.77
CA ALA A 28 -6.21 -6.70 12.32
C ALA A 28 -7.58 -6.01 12.26
N LYS A 29 -7.91 -5.26 13.31
CA LYS A 29 -9.16 -4.50 13.40
C LYS A 29 -8.99 -3.07 12.88
N HIS A 30 -7.77 -2.55 12.99
CA HIS A 30 -7.45 -1.17 12.70
C HIS A 30 -6.27 -1.07 11.75
N VAL A 31 -6.35 -0.16 10.79
CA VAL A 31 -5.22 0.28 9.97
C VAL A 31 -5.08 1.79 10.13
N VAL A 32 -3.91 2.22 10.56
CA VAL A 32 -3.53 3.64 10.59
C VAL A 32 -2.53 3.85 9.47
N PHE A 33 -2.98 4.53 8.42
CA PHE A 33 -2.19 4.93 7.28
C PHE A 33 -1.66 6.33 7.52
N ILE A 34 -0.35 6.51 7.41
CA ILE A 34 0.35 7.79 7.56
C ILE A 34 1.11 8.04 6.27
N GLY A 35 0.70 9.05 5.54
CA GLY A 35 1.33 9.46 4.31
C GLY A 35 2.09 10.77 4.50
N LEU A 36 3.35 10.79 4.04
CA LEU A 36 4.24 11.95 4.09
C LEU A 36 4.51 12.40 2.66
N ASP A 37 3.88 13.50 2.24
CA ASP A 37 4.02 14.04 0.88
C ASP A 37 5.48 14.36 0.57
N GLY A 38 5.94 13.97 -0.62
CA GLY A 38 7.29 14.26 -1.10
C GLY A 38 8.43 13.53 -0.39
N TRP A 39 8.15 12.46 0.36
CA TRP A 39 9.18 11.73 1.10
C TRP A 39 9.88 10.68 0.22
N GLY A 40 11.03 11.05 -0.34
CA GLY A 40 11.86 10.15 -1.15
C GLY A 40 12.66 9.13 -0.32
N SER A 41 12.74 7.89 -0.80
CA SER A 41 13.47 6.79 -0.17
C SER A 41 14.95 7.09 0.10
N TYR A 42 15.59 7.90 -0.72
CA TYR A 42 17.01 8.29 -0.59
C TYR A 42 17.32 8.96 0.77
N SER A 43 16.30 9.50 1.43
CA SER A 43 16.45 10.21 2.70
C SER A 43 16.45 9.29 3.91
N VAL A 44 15.79 8.12 3.83
CA VAL A 44 15.58 7.21 4.96
C VAL A 44 16.88 6.80 5.68
N PRO A 45 17.95 6.39 4.97
CA PRO A 45 19.20 6.04 5.64
C PRO A 45 19.86 7.21 6.40
N LYS A 46 19.67 8.43 5.90
CA LYS A 46 20.35 9.66 6.39
C LYS A 46 19.56 10.37 7.47
N ALA A 47 18.22 10.23 7.49
CA ALA A 47 17.35 10.98 8.39
C ALA A 47 17.43 10.48 9.83
N ASP A 48 17.31 11.42 10.77
CA ASP A 48 17.12 11.14 12.20
C ASP A 48 15.63 10.92 12.49
N ILE A 49 15.18 9.69 12.20
CA ILE A 49 13.77 9.24 12.29
C ILE A 49 13.68 7.93 13.10
N PRO A 50 14.02 7.97 14.40
CA PRO A 50 14.12 6.75 15.22
C PRO A 50 12.81 6.00 15.37
N HIS A 51 11.64 6.66 15.43
CA HIS A 51 10.35 6.00 15.61
C HIS A 51 9.89 5.29 14.34
N ILE A 52 10.10 5.90 13.18
CA ILE A 52 9.84 5.26 11.88
C ILE A 52 10.81 4.09 11.68
N LYS A 53 12.10 4.24 12.01
CA LYS A 53 13.08 3.15 11.97
C LYS A 53 12.73 2.01 12.94
N GLN A 54 12.07 2.30 14.06
CA GLN A 54 11.55 1.26 14.95
C GLN A 54 10.39 0.50 14.31
N LEU A 55 9.46 1.17 13.60
CA LEU A 55 8.43 0.48 12.82
C LEU A 55 9.03 -0.43 11.73
N MET A 56 10.11 0.03 11.06
CA MET A 56 10.84 -0.80 10.10
C MET A 56 11.44 -2.05 10.75
N ALA A 57 12.05 -1.90 11.93
CA ALA A 57 12.63 -3.02 12.67
C ALA A 57 11.59 -4.00 13.23
N ASP A 58 10.39 -3.50 13.55
CA ASP A 58 9.28 -4.29 14.10
C ASP A 58 8.34 -4.85 13.02
N GLY A 59 8.61 -4.59 11.75
CA GLY A 59 7.77 -4.96 10.62
C GLY A 59 8.54 -5.38 9.38
N SER A 60 7.98 -5.00 8.24
CA SER A 60 8.58 -5.17 6.91
C SER A 60 8.54 -3.85 6.17
N TYR A 61 9.54 -3.61 5.32
CA TYR A 61 9.59 -2.36 4.55
C TYR A 61 10.30 -2.56 3.22
N THR A 62 10.07 -1.63 2.29
CA THR A 62 10.90 -1.47 1.10
C THR A 62 11.20 0.00 0.87
N LEU A 63 12.39 0.28 0.35
CA LEU A 63 12.81 1.59 -0.11
C LEU A 63 12.72 1.72 -1.64
N GLU A 64 12.17 0.71 -2.31
CA GLU A 64 12.11 0.59 -3.76
C GLU A 64 10.69 0.69 -4.34
N LYS A 65 9.68 1.05 -3.52
CA LYS A 65 8.32 1.30 -4.03
C LYS A 65 8.36 2.40 -5.08
N ARG A 66 7.70 2.18 -6.23
CA ARG A 66 7.65 3.14 -7.35
C ARG A 66 6.34 3.88 -7.40
N THR A 67 6.45 5.19 -7.61
CA THR A 67 5.31 6.03 -7.98
C THR A 67 4.84 5.73 -9.39
N VAL A 68 3.65 6.21 -9.77
CA VAL A 68 3.24 6.31 -11.17
C VAL A 68 3.67 7.66 -11.74
N LEU A 69 3.70 7.77 -13.06
CA LEU A 69 4.02 9.02 -13.75
C LEU A 69 2.74 9.81 -14.09
N PRO A 70 2.80 11.13 -13.97
CA PRO A 70 3.88 11.93 -13.38
C PRO A 70 4.02 11.67 -11.88
N SER A 71 5.25 11.76 -11.35
CA SER A 71 5.54 11.60 -9.92
C SER A 71 5.09 12.83 -9.13
N SER A 72 3.77 13.01 -9.03
CA SER A 72 3.16 14.20 -8.44
C SER A 72 1.94 13.86 -7.59
N SER A 73 1.54 14.79 -6.71
CA SER A 73 0.69 14.55 -5.55
C SER A 73 -0.67 13.95 -5.92
N ALA A 74 -1.57 14.64 -6.63
CA ALA A 74 -2.91 14.10 -6.86
C ALA A 74 -2.89 12.75 -7.60
N VAL A 75 -1.97 12.57 -8.54
CA VAL A 75 -1.84 11.33 -9.34
C VAL A 75 -1.49 10.15 -8.46
N ASN A 76 -0.54 10.35 -7.55
CA ASN A 76 -0.02 9.28 -6.70
C ASN A 76 -0.87 9.03 -5.45
N TRP A 77 -1.44 10.07 -4.84
CA TRP A 77 -2.44 9.90 -3.80
C TRP A 77 -3.67 9.15 -4.32
N ALA A 78 -4.19 9.52 -5.52
CA ALA A 78 -5.28 8.79 -6.16
C ALA A 78 -4.90 7.31 -6.38
N SER A 79 -3.71 7.05 -6.94
CA SER A 79 -3.26 5.68 -7.19
C SER A 79 -3.17 4.86 -5.90
N MET A 80 -2.71 5.45 -4.78
CA MET A 80 -2.64 4.79 -3.47
C MET A 80 -4.01 4.42 -2.90
N PHE A 81 -5.03 5.28 -3.11
CA PHE A 81 -6.37 5.04 -2.58
C PHE A 81 -7.27 4.23 -3.51
N MET A 82 -6.96 4.21 -4.80
CA MET A 82 -7.78 3.64 -5.87
C MET A 82 -7.23 2.33 -6.46
N GLY A 83 -6.06 1.85 -6.03
CA GLY A 83 -5.50 0.57 -6.45
C GLY A 83 -5.23 0.45 -7.96
N ALA A 84 -5.10 1.57 -8.67
CA ALA A 84 -4.94 1.65 -10.11
C ALA A 84 -4.05 2.83 -10.50
N GLY A 85 -3.55 2.85 -11.73
CA GLY A 85 -2.80 3.96 -12.29
C GLY A 85 -3.67 5.06 -12.91
N PRO A 86 -3.06 6.20 -13.30
CA PRO A 86 -3.76 7.36 -13.86
C PRO A 86 -4.51 7.06 -15.15
N GLU A 87 -4.08 6.08 -15.92
CA GLU A 87 -4.76 5.60 -17.12
C GLU A 87 -6.14 4.97 -16.84
N LEU A 88 -6.39 4.56 -15.58
CA LEU A 88 -7.64 3.95 -15.17
C LEU A 88 -8.49 4.89 -14.32
N HIS A 89 -7.90 5.56 -13.32
CA HIS A 89 -8.67 6.46 -12.45
C HIS A 89 -8.84 7.87 -13.04
N GLY A 90 -7.99 8.27 -13.99
CA GLY A 90 -8.15 9.50 -14.76
C GLY A 90 -7.52 10.76 -14.18
N TYR A 91 -7.00 10.74 -12.97
CA TYR A 91 -6.28 11.87 -12.36
C TYR A 91 -4.85 11.89 -12.89
N THR A 92 -4.47 12.93 -13.63
CA THR A 92 -3.21 12.96 -14.39
C THR A 92 -2.32 14.16 -14.11
N GLN A 93 -2.77 15.12 -13.29
CA GLN A 93 -2.03 16.34 -12.97
C GLN A 93 -1.84 16.50 -11.46
N TRP A 94 -0.84 17.27 -11.03
CA TRP A 94 -0.48 17.43 -9.62
C TRP A 94 -1.62 17.95 -8.74
N GLY A 95 -2.47 18.81 -9.27
CA GLY A 95 -3.57 19.45 -8.54
C GLY A 95 -4.96 19.03 -9.00
N SER A 96 -5.10 17.84 -9.62
CA SER A 96 -6.37 17.33 -10.13
C SER A 96 -7.46 17.33 -9.05
N LYS A 97 -8.57 18.01 -9.33
CA LYS A 97 -9.78 18.00 -8.48
C LYS A 97 -10.88 17.12 -9.07
N THR A 98 -10.78 16.87 -10.36
CA THR A 98 -11.62 15.95 -11.14
C THR A 98 -10.70 15.19 -12.08
N PRO A 99 -11.06 13.97 -12.51
CA PRO A 99 -10.24 13.24 -13.46
C PRO A 99 -10.21 13.96 -14.82
N GLU A 100 -9.03 14.18 -15.38
CA GLU A 100 -8.82 14.77 -16.72
C GLU A 100 -9.10 13.75 -17.83
N LEU A 101 -8.90 12.45 -17.55
CA LEU A 101 -9.34 11.35 -18.39
C LEU A 101 -10.62 10.76 -17.81
N PRO A 102 -11.58 10.31 -18.62
CA PRO A 102 -12.72 9.58 -18.09
C PRO A 102 -12.27 8.36 -17.28
N SER A 103 -12.64 8.30 -16.01
CA SER A 103 -12.38 7.13 -15.18
C SER A 103 -12.95 5.88 -15.84
N ARG A 104 -12.19 4.77 -15.85
CA ARG A 104 -12.58 3.51 -16.52
C ARG A 104 -13.91 2.96 -16.01
N VAL A 105 -14.18 3.12 -14.72
CA VAL A 105 -15.46 2.85 -14.05
C VAL A 105 -15.68 3.90 -12.95
N LEU A 106 -16.93 4.10 -12.58
CA LEU A 106 -17.33 4.90 -11.42
C LEU A 106 -18.12 4.00 -10.46
N ASN A 107 -17.95 4.23 -9.16
CA ASN A 107 -18.81 3.63 -8.14
C ASN A 107 -20.15 4.39 -8.04
N GLN A 108 -21.01 3.99 -7.10
CA GLN A 108 -22.31 4.60 -6.85
C GLN A 108 -22.25 6.07 -6.42
N HIS A 109 -21.10 6.56 -6.00
CA HIS A 109 -20.86 7.94 -5.59
C HIS A 109 -20.25 8.80 -6.70
N GLY A 110 -20.04 8.23 -7.89
CA GLY A 110 -19.52 8.97 -9.05
C GLY A 110 -18.01 9.18 -9.05
N ILE A 111 -17.25 8.42 -8.26
CA ILE A 111 -15.80 8.42 -8.23
C ILE A 111 -15.26 7.02 -8.57
N PHE A 112 -14.00 6.94 -9.04
CA PHE A 112 -13.35 5.63 -9.22
C PHE A 112 -13.30 4.86 -7.89
N PRO A 113 -13.49 3.51 -7.89
CA PRO A 113 -13.54 2.72 -6.66
C PRO A 113 -12.32 2.92 -5.74
N THR A 114 -12.55 3.29 -4.48
CA THR A 114 -11.52 3.55 -3.48
C THR A 114 -11.49 2.49 -2.39
N ILE A 115 -10.38 2.40 -1.66
CA ILE A 115 -10.28 1.53 -0.46
C ILE A 115 -11.30 1.92 0.62
N PHE A 116 -11.65 3.20 0.71
CA PHE A 116 -12.63 3.70 1.68
C PHE A 116 -14.03 3.18 1.37
N GLN A 117 -14.46 3.30 0.11
CA GLN A 117 -15.75 2.77 -0.34
C GLN A 117 -15.79 1.24 -0.23
N LEU A 118 -14.71 0.55 -0.62
CA LEU A 118 -14.65 -0.89 -0.54
C LEU A 118 -14.81 -1.41 0.90
N LEU A 119 -14.21 -0.69 1.86
CA LEU A 119 -14.36 -1.00 3.29
C LEU A 119 -15.78 -0.67 3.78
N ARG A 120 -16.34 0.46 3.39
CA ARG A 120 -17.71 0.88 3.76
C ARG A 120 -18.75 -0.12 3.28
N ASP A 121 -18.65 -0.58 2.03
CA ASP A 121 -19.60 -1.55 1.46
C ASP A 121 -19.52 -2.91 2.19
N ALA A 122 -18.33 -3.33 2.55
CA ALA A 122 -18.12 -4.59 3.25
C ALA A 122 -18.46 -4.52 4.76
N ARG A 123 -18.34 -3.33 5.36
CA ARG A 123 -18.56 -3.06 6.79
C ARG A 123 -19.28 -1.72 6.97
N PRO A 124 -20.60 -1.69 6.85
CA PRO A 124 -21.38 -0.43 6.91
C PRO A 124 -21.15 0.39 8.18
N GLU A 125 -20.86 -0.26 9.31
CA GLU A 125 -20.64 0.38 10.62
C GLU A 125 -19.18 0.73 10.89
N ALA A 126 -18.26 0.52 9.93
CA ALA A 126 -16.85 0.81 10.14
C ALA A 126 -16.64 2.33 10.33
N GLU A 127 -15.87 2.71 11.35
CA GLU A 127 -15.39 4.08 11.48
C GLU A 127 -14.21 4.29 10.55
N ILE A 128 -14.38 5.19 9.57
CA ILE A 128 -13.42 5.43 8.50
C ILE A 128 -13.12 6.93 8.46
N GLY A 129 -11.86 7.30 8.71
CA GLY A 129 -11.41 8.68 8.75
C GLY A 129 -10.37 9.01 7.68
N CYS A 130 -10.38 10.28 7.23
CA CYS A 130 -9.31 10.87 6.43
C CYS A 130 -9.02 12.29 6.92
N LEU A 131 -7.81 12.50 7.43
CA LEU A 131 -7.35 13.79 7.93
C LEU A 131 -6.16 14.23 7.09
N TYR A 132 -6.10 15.48 6.69
CA TYR A 132 -5.10 15.94 5.73
C TYR A 132 -4.74 17.42 5.91
N GLU A 133 -3.56 17.78 5.40
CA GLU A 133 -3.10 19.16 5.32
C GLU A 133 -3.42 19.77 3.95
N TRP A 134 -2.96 19.15 2.86
CA TRP A 134 -3.23 19.63 1.52
C TRP A 134 -4.69 19.38 1.09
N ASP A 135 -5.42 20.45 0.72
CA ASP A 135 -6.85 20.41 0.34
C ASP A 135 -7.15 19.50 -0.86
N GLY A 136 -6.17 19.21 -1.70
CA GLY A 136 -6.31 18.29 -2.84
C GLY A 136 -6.77 16.89 -2.45
N ILE A 137 -6.43 16.40 -1.27
CA ILE A 137 -6.75 15.04 -0.81
C ILE A 137 -8.26 14.76 -0.85
N LYS A 138 -9.10 15.73 -0.49
CA LYS A 138 -10.56 15.53 -0.46
C LYS A 138 -11.19 15.17 -1.80
N TYR A 139 -10.52 15.49 -2.91
CA TYR A 139 -11.00 15.17 -4.26
C TYR A 139 -10.56 13.78 -4.74
N LEU A 140 -9.67 13.13 -3.99
CA LEU A 140 -9.06 11.84 -4.32
C LEU A 140 -9.58 10.70 -3.43
N VAL A 141 -10.43 11.02 -2.46
CA VAL A 141 -11.08 10.08 -1.57
C VAL A 141 -12.59 10.09 -1.81
N ASP A 142 -13.24 8.97 -1.57
CA ASP A 142 -14.71 8.89 -1.61
C ASP A 142 -15.27 9.43 -0.29
N THR A 143 -15.58 10.73 -0.26
CA THR A 143 -16.05 11.41 0.95
C THR A 143 -17.37 10.86 1.48
N LEU A 144 -18.20 10.27 0.61
CA LEU A 144 -19.47 9.63 1.02
C LEU A 144 -19.26 8.26 1.69
N ALA A 145 -18.09 7.67 1.52
CA ALA A 145 -17.71 6.44 2.22
C ALA A 145 -17.08 6.69 3.60
N LEU A 146 -16.67 7.93 3.90
CA LEU A 146 -16.00 8.29 5.14
C LEU A 146 -17.01 8.57 6.27
N SER A 147 -16.66 8.24 7.51
CA SER A 147 -17.35 8.70 8.72
C SER A 147 -16.95 10.12 9.06
N HIS A 148 -15.70 10.46 8.78
CA HIS A 148 -15.14 11.79 9.04
C HIS A 148 -14.00 12.10 8.09
N TYR A 149 -13.98 13.32 7.57
CA TYR A 149 -12.82 13.87 6.89
C TYR A 149 -12.67 15.36 7.24
N ALA A 150 -11.43 15.80 7.41
CA ALA A 150 -11.16 17.17 7.77
C ALA A 150 -9.76 17.62 7.36
N GLN A 151 -9.66 18.86 6.92
CA GLN A 151 -8.39 19.54 6.68
C GLN A 151 -7.89 20.15 8.00
N ALA A 152 -6.59 20.04 8.27
CA ALA A 152 -5.96 20.72 9.38
C ALA A 152 -5.96 22.24 9.14
N PRO A 153 -6.44 23.03 10.09
CA PRO A 153 -6.48 24.47 9.93
C PRO A 153 -5.07 25.06 10.00
N ASP A 154 -4.78 26.04 9.14
CA ASP A 154 -3.54 26.83 9.17
C ASP A 154 -2.26 26.04 9.44
N TYR A 155 -2.13 24.82 8.87
CA TYR A 155 -1.01 23.90 9.14
C TYR A 155 0.38 24.49 8.86
N ASN A 156 0.47 25.52 8.01
CA ASN A 156 1.70 26.28 7.81
C ASN A 156 2.13 27.09 9.05
N LYS A 157 1.17 27.48 9.90
CA LYS A 157 1.42 28.18 11.17
C LYS A 157 1.37 27.24 12.37
N HIS A 158 0.65 26.15 12.24
CA HIS A 158 0.41 25.14 13.26
C HIS A 158 0.76 23.75 12.72
N PRO A 159 2.04 23.44 12.51
CA PRO A 159 2.47 22.18 11.88
C PRO A 159 2.06 20.93 12.67
N GLU A 160 1.76 21.08 13.97
CA GLU A 160 1.27 19.99 14.82
C GLU A 160 -0.24 19.75 14.73
N ALA A 161 -0.99 20.63 14.04
CA ALA A 161 -2.46 20.61 14.05
C ALA A 161 -3.03 19.27 13.55
N LEU A 162 -2.52 18.74 12.44
CA LEU A 162 -2.97 17.45 11.90
C LEU A 162 -2.70 16.29 12.87
N CYS A 163 -1.52 16.29 13.50
CA CYS A 163 -1.18 15.30 14.51
C CYS A 163 -2.17 15.34 15.69
N GLY A 164 -2.46 16.54 16.22
CA GLY A 164 -3.42 16.72 17.31
C GLY A 164 -4.85 16.28 16.94
N MET A 165 -5.28 16.56 15.70
CA MET A 165 -6.57 16.07 15.19
C MET A 165 -6.59 14.53 15.12
N ALA A 166 -5.52 13.90 14.66
CA ALA A 166 -5.39 12.46 14.58
C ALA A 166 -5.40 11.81 15.96
N GLU A 167 -4.65 12.34 16.93
CA GLU A 167 -4.65 11.89 18.32
C GLU A 167 -6.03 11.91 18.92
N LYS A 168 -6.76 13.01 18.76
CA LYS A 168 -8.13 13.16 19.25
C LYS A 168 -9.08 12.14 18.61
N TYR A 169 -9.04 12.04 17.27
CA TYR A 169 -9.92 11.13 16.53
C TYR A 169 -9.66 9.66 16.88
N ILE A 170 -8.39 9.26 17.01
CA ILE A 170 -8.01 7.91 17.43
C ILE A 170 -8.61 7.59 18.82
N LYS A 171 -8.44 8.48 19.80
CA LYS A 171 -8.89 8.27 21.18
C LYS A 171 -10.40 8.23 21.30
N GLU A 172 -11.11 9.09 20.57
CA GLU A 172 -12.57 9.23 20.65
C GLU A 172 -13.34 8.21 19.81
N LYS A 173 -12.80 7.83 18.64
CA LYS A 173 -13.52 7.06 17.62
C LYS A 173 -12.99 5.67 17.37
N GLN A 174 -11.73 5.41 17.70
CA GLN A 174 -11.06 4.11 17.47
C GLN A 174 -11.28 3.60 16.02
N PRO A 175 -10.87 4.36 14.99
CA PRO A 175 -11.23 4.10 13.60
C PRO A 175 -10.75 2.73 13.10
N THR A 176 -11.58 2.10 12.26
CA THR A 176 -11.20 0.88 11.52
C THR A 176 -10.11 1.19 10.50
N LEU A 177 -10.27 2.28 9.74
CA LEU A 177 -9.27 2.81 8.82
C LEU A 177 -9.14 4.31 9.04
N LEU A 178 -7.94 4.78 9.32
CA LEU A 178 -7.61 6.20 9.38
C LEU A 178 -6.48 6.49 8.41
N ALA A 179 -6.72 7.38 7.46
CA ALA A 179 -5.70 7.99 6.62
C ALA A 179 -5.33 9.37 7.19
N ILE A 180 -4.02 9.61 7.37
CA ILE A 180 -3.44 10.87 7.84
C ILE A 180 -2.43 11.29 6.79
N CYS A 181 -2.70 12.40 6.07
CA CYS A 181 -1.91 12.84 4.93
C CYS A 181 -1.25 14.18 5.24
N PHE A 182 0.05 14.15 5.58
CA PHE A 182 0.87 15.33 5.79
C PHE A 182 1.34 15.91 4.46
N ASP A 183 1.35 17.25 4.32
CA ASP A 183 1.86 18.01 3.16
C ASP A 183 3.40 18.14 3.19
N ASN A 184 4.01 17.70 4.27
CA ASN A 184 5.45 17.71 4.47
C ASN A 184 6.01 16.28 4.39
N PRO A 185 7.26 16.14 3.95
CA PRO A 185 8.30 17.16 3.76
C PRO A 185 8.28 17.89 2.39
N ASP A 186 7.29 17.68 1.52
CA ASP A 186 7.23 18.27 0.17
C ASP A 186 7.19 19.80 0.22
N HIS A 187 6.37 20.37 1.09
CA HIS A 187 6.29 21.81 1.26
C HIS A 187 7.67 22.46 1.56
N VAL A 188 8.46 21.85 2.45
CA VAL A 188 9.84 22.30 2.73
C VAL A 188 10.74 22.01 1.52
N GLY A 189 10.53 20.91 0.82
CA GLY A 189 11.24 20.56 -0.40
C GLY A 189 11.10 21.65 -1.48
N HIS A 190 9.91 22.18 -1.69
CA HIS A 190 9.67 23.29 -2.61
C HIS A 190 10.33 24.60 -2.15
N GLN A 191 10.40 24.87 -0.86
CA GLN A 191 10.98 26.10 -0.30
C GLN A 191 12.50 26.07 -0.26
N ALA A 192 13.06 25.05 0.38
CA ALA A 192 14.49 24.94 0.69
C ALA A 192 15.23 23.96 -0.25
N GLY A 193 14.53 23.04 -0.84
CA GLY A 193 15.05 21.95 -1.66
C GLY A 193 14.93 20.59 -0.96
N HIS A 194 14.68 19.57 -1.77
CA HIS A 194 14.73 18.18 -1.33
C HIS A 194 16.18 17.77 -1.03
N ASN A 195 16.38 16.87 -0.05
CA ASN A 195 17.71 16.41 0.36
C ASN A 195 18.60 17.52 1.00
N THR A 196 17.99 18.56 1.58
CA THR A 196 18.67 19.65 2.29
C THR A 196 18.58 19.47 3.82
N PRO A 197 19.40 20.21 4.62
CA PRO A 197 19.28 20.17 6.08
C PRO A 197 17.87 20.49 6.59
N GLU A 198 17.18 21.44 5.96
CA GLU A 198 15.80 21.84 6.30
C GLU A 198 14.82 20.71 6.05
N TYR A 199 14.96 19.99 4.94
CA TYR A 199 14.17 18.80 4.60
C TYR A 199 14.38 17.69 5.66
N TYR A 200 15.61 17.45 6.09
CA TYR A 200 15.90 16.46 7.13
C TYR A 200 15.41 16.90 8.52
N ALA A 201 15.46 18.20 8.83
CA ALA A 201 14.89 18.73 10.07
C ALA A 201 13.36 18.50 10.11
N LYS A 202 12.68 18.70 8.97
CA LYS A 202 11.24 18.42 8.84
C LYS A 202 10.93 16.93 8.97
N LEU A 203 11.73 16.05 8.41
CA LEU A 203 11.58 14.59 8.60
C LEU A 203 11.70 14.19 10.07
N LYS A 204 12.62 14.79 10.82
CA LYS A 204 12.74 14.56 12.25
C LYS A 204 11.50 15.03 13.02
N GLU A 205 10.93 16.15 12.66
CA GLU A 205 9.68 16.66 13.25
C GLU A 205 8.51 15.71 12.97
N LEU A 206 8.37 15.27 11.71
CA LEU A 206 7.34 14.30 11.30
C LEU A 206 7.48 12.93 12.01
N ASP A 207 8.70 12.48 12.25
CA ASP A 207 8.97 11.28 13.06
C ASP A 207 8.41 11.43 14.48
N GLY A 208 8.53 12.63 15.06
CA GLY A 208 7.90 12.96 16.34
C GLY A 208 6.37 12.88 16.28
N TYR A 209 5.75 13.31 15.19
CA TYR A 209 4.30 13.16 15.00
C TYR A 209 3.88 11.69 14.82
N VAL A 210 4.66 10.90 14.10
CA VAL A 210 4.43 9.44 14.00
C VAL A 210 4.47 8.80 15.39
N SER A 211 5.43 9.17 16.23
CA SER A 211 5.51 8.69 17.62
C SER A 211 4.26 9.03 18.43
N ARG A 212 3.77 10.27 18.36
CA ARG A 212 2.56 10.72 19.04
C ARG A 212 1.31 9.96 18.57
N ILE A 213 1.19 9.68 17.27
CA ILE A 213 0.10 8.88 16.69
C ILE A 213 0.15 7.44 17.25
N ILE A 214 1.33 6.82 17.30
CA ILE A 214 1.52 5.48 17.89
C ILE A 214 1.14 5.50 19.37
N GLN A 215 1.52 6.53 20.11
CA GLN A 215 1.15 6.70 21.50
C GLN A 215 -0.38 6.82 21.67
N ALA A 216 -1.07 7.61 20.84
CA ALA A 216 -2.52 7.76 20.87
C ALA A 216 -3.24 6.41 20.63
N VAL A 217 -2.74 5.61 19.67
CA VAL A 217 -3.23 4.24 19.43
C VAL A 217 -3.02 3.34 20.65
N THR A 218 -1.90 3.49 21.33
CA THR A 218 -1.57 2.74 22.55
C THR A 218 -2.50 3.12 23.71
N GLU A 219 -2.68 4.41 23.95
CA GLU A 219 -3.56 4.94 25.00
C GLU A 219 -5.03 4.61 24.76
N ALA A 220 -5.45 4.51 23.49
CA ALA A 220 -6.79 4.03 23.12
C ALA A 220 -6.97 2.51 23.23
N GLY A 221 -5.94 1.76 23.64
CA GLY A 221 -5.97 0.31 23.80
C GLY A 221 -6.01 -0.48 22.47
N MET A 222 -5.74 0.18 21.33
CA MET A 222 -5.86 -0.40 20.00
C MET A 222 -4.59 -1.10 19.52
N LEU A 223 -3.42 -0.85 20.12
CA LEU A 223 -2.10 -1.21 19.56
C LEU A 223 -1.99 -2.68 19.14
N LYS A 224 -2.51 -3.61 19.96
CA LYS A 224 -2.42 -5.06 19.68
C LYS A 224 -3.23 -5.52 18.48
N GLU A 225 -4.18 -4.72 18.02
CA GLU A 225 -5.07 -5.02 16.89
C GLU A 225 -4.87 -4.06 15.70
N THR A 226 -3.83 -3.20 15.77
CA THR A 226 -3.53 -2.17 14.76
C THR A 226 -2.37 -2.59 13.87
N ILE A 227 -2.47 -2.20 12.59
CA ILE A 227 -1.38 -2.16 11.63
C ILE A 227 -1.14 -0.71 11.28
N PHE A 228 0.13 -0.31 11.32
CA PHE A 228 0.62 0.98 10.80
C PHE A 228 1.15 0.78 9.40
N VAL A 229 0.78 1.69 8.51
CA VAL A 229 1.35 1.83 7.17
C VAL A 229 1.91 3.24 7.08
N VAL A 230 3.23 3.37 6.86
CA VAL A 230 3.88 4.68 6.65
C VAL A 230 4.48 4.70 5.26
N THR A 231 4.13 5.70 4.46
CA THR A 231 4.55 5.76 3.05
C THR A 231 4.50 7.19 2.53
N ALA A 232 4.80 7.38 1.25
CA ALA A 232 4.74 8.65 0.54
C ALA A 232 4.12 8.49 -0.85
N ASP A 233 3.65 9.58 -1.40
CA ASP A 233 3.11 9.65 -2.73
C ASP A 233 4.21 9.78 -3.80
N HIS A 234 5.22 10.63 -3.61
CA HIS A 234 6.41 10.77 -4.45
C HIS A 234 7.63 11.20 -3.61
N GLY A 235 8.77 11.23 -4.21
CA GLY A 235 9.96 11.92 -3.70
C GLY A 235 10.13 13.27 -4.40
N GLY A 236 11.37 13.79 -4.41
CA GLY A 236 11.65 15.05 -5.09
C GLY A 236 13.14 15.26 -5.34
N ILE A 237 13.43 16.18 -6.21
CA ILE A 237 14.79 16.60 -6.59
C ILE A 237 14.86 18.12 -6.65
N GLU A 238 15.94 18.72 -6.15
CA GLU A 238 16.05 20.17 -6.04
C GLU A 238 14.80 20.76 -5.35
N LYS A 239 14.06 21.64 -6.01
CA LYS A 239 12.83 22.25 -5.48
C LYS A 239 11.56 21.77 -6.17
N GLY A 240 11.58 20.56 -6.73
CA GLY A 240 10.45 20.05 -7.50
C GLY A 240 10.34 18.54 -7.55
N HIS A 241 9.32 18.10 -8.25
CA HIS A 241 8.97 16.72 -8.52
C HIS A 241 8.11 16.63 -9.79
N GLY A 242 7.62 15.46 -10.16
CA GLY A 242 6.77 15.23 -11.33
C GLY A 242 7.52 14.58 -12.49
N GLY A 243 8.83 14.44 -12.38
CA GLY A 243 9.69 13.83 -13.37
C GLY A 243 9.87 12.32 -13.19
N LYS A 244 10.94 11.80 -13.78
CA LYS A 244 11.21 10.36 -13.87
C LYS A 244 12.53 9.93 -13.21
N THR A 245 13.14 10.81 -12.42
CA THR A 245 14.35 10.44 -11.68
C THR A 245 14.01 9.48 -10.55
N MET A 246 14.94 8.64 -10.13
CA MET A 246 14.70 7.74 -9.01
C MET A 246 14.48 8.49 -7.70
N GLN A 247 15.04 9.69 -7.55
CA GLN A 247 14.78 10.55 -6.40
C GLN A 247 13.32 10.98 -6.30
N GLU A 248 12.66 11.21 -7.44
CA GLU A 248 11.24 11.56 -7.51
C GLU A 248 10.33 10.33 -7.42
N MET A 249 10.78 9.20 -7.99
CA MET A 249 9.94 8.02 -8.17
C MET A 249 10.05 6.96 -7.08
N GLN A 250 11.12 6.90 -6.31
CA GLN A 250 11.26 5.91 -5.24
C GLN A 250 10.84 6.48 -3.90
N THR A 251 9.85 5.83 -3.29
CA THR A 251 9.29 6.20 -2.00
C THR A 251 9.30 5.00 -1.04
N PRO A 252 9.46 5.21 0.25
CA PRO A 252 9.42 4.13 1.21
C PRO A 252 8.00 3.60 1.39
N PHE A 253 7.90 2.31 1.70
CA PHE A 253 6.71 1.67 2.22
C PHE A 253 7.09 0.85 3.45
N ILE A 254 6.48 1.17 4.57
CA ILE A 254 6.74 0.55 5.86
C ILE A 254 5.41 0.02 6.39
N ILE A 255 5.40 -1.23 6.83
CA ILE A 255 4.23 -1.85 7.42
C ILE A 255 4.63 -2.60 8.70
N SER A 256 3.93 -2.33 9.79
CA SER A 256 4.23 -2.89 11.11
C SER A 256 2.98 -3.07 11.93
N GLY A 257 2.98 -4.03 12.85
CA GLY A 257 1.88 -4.25 13.80
C GLY A 257 1.28 -5.65 13.75
N LYS A 258 -0.03 -5.73 13.95
CA LYS A 258 -0.76 -7.00 14.12
C LYS A 258 -0.51 -7.99 12.98
N ASN A 259 0.11 -9.13 13.30
CA ASN A 259 0.41 -10.21 12.36
C ASN A 259 1.33 -9.86 11.18
N ILE A 260 1.96 -8.69 11.19
CA ILE A 260 2.99 -8.37 10.22
C ILE A 260 4.25 -9.16 10.58
N LYS A 261 4.91 -9.73 9.58
CA LYS A 261 6.19 -10.38 9.75
C LYS A 261 7.28 -9.34 10.02
N LYS A 262 8.24 -9.68 10.86
CA LYS A 262 9.45 -8.89 11.07
C LYS A 262 10.54 -9.36 10.09
N GLU A 263 10.32 -9.16 8.80
CA GLU A 263 11.25 -9.60 7.75
C GLU A 263 12.32 -8.55 7.44
N GLY A 264 12.12 -7.30 7.93
CA GLY A 264 13.00 -6.19 7.57
C GLY A 264 12.73 -5.72 6.13
N GLU A 265 13.80 -5.50 5.35
CA GLU A 265 13.66 -5.04 3.97
C GLU A 265 13.25 -6.17 3.03
N PHE A 266 12.21 -5.93 2.23
CA PHE A 266 11.82 -6.82 1.15
C PHE A 266 12.04 -6.15 -0.21
N HIS A 267 12.33 -6.97 -1.24
CA HIS A 267 12.72 -6.50 -2.58
C HIS A 267 11.71 -6.87 -3.67
N GLU A 268 10.52 -7.38 -3.31
CA GLU A 268 9.48 -7.57 -4.32
C GLU A 268 9.08 -6.23 -4.91
N SER A 269 8.87 -6.25 -6.24
CA SER A 269 8.41 -5.07 -6.96
C SER A 269 7.09 -4.57 -6.39
N MET A 270 7.09 -3.32 -5.95
CA MET A 270 5.93 -2.63 -5.41
C MET A 270 5.69 -1.32 -6.15
N MET A 271 4.44 -1.10 -6.54
CA MET A 271 3.96 0.13 -7.16
C MET A 271 3.04 0.89 -6.22
N GLN A 272 2.81 2.15 -6.53
CA GLN A 272 1.95 3.02 -5.73
C GLN A 272 0.54 2.46 -5.49
N TYR A 273 -0.07 1.87 -6.51
CA TYR A 273 -1.41 1.30 -6.45
C TYR A 273 -1.50 -0.03 -5.66
N ASP A 274 -0.36 -0.65 -5.31
CA ASP A 274 -0.34 -1.86 -4.47
C ASP A 274 -0.71 -1.56 -3.01
N VAL A 275 -0.68 -0.28 -2.61
CA VAL A 275 -1.03 0.16 -1.25
C VAL A 275 -2.49 -0.12 -0.92
N ALA A 276 -3.44 0.32 -1.79
CA ALA A 276 -4.86 0.02 -1.60
C ALA A 276 -5.13 -1.48 -1.57
N SER A 277 -4.48 -2.23 -2.45
CA SER A 277 -4.59 -3.68 -2.56
C SER A 277 -4.09 -4.38 -1.29
N THR A 278 -3.01 -3.89 -0.71
CA THR A 278 -2.46 -4.39 0.57
C THR A 278 -3.43 -4.13 1.73
N ILE A 279 -4.00 -2.92 1.81
CA ILE A 279 -5.00 -2.58 2.84
C ILE A 279 -6.27 -3.41 2.67
N ALA A 280 -6.75 -3.59 1.44
CA ALA A 280 -7.90 -4.44 1.13
C ALA A 280 -7.64 -5.89 1.59
N HIS A 281 -6.44 -6.41 1.34
CA HIS A 281 -6.04 -7.75 1.78
C HIS A 281 -6.02 -7.89 3.31
N ILE A 282 -5.47 -6.90 4.04
CA ILE A 282 -5.46 -6.86 5.50
C ILE A 282 -6.87 -7.02 6.06
N PHE A 283 -7.85 -6.31 5.50
CA PHE A 283 -9.24 -6.39 5.92
C PHE A 283 -10.00 -7.61 5.36
N GLY A 284 -9.40 -8.36 4.43
CA GLY A 284 -10.02 -9.50 3.73
C GLY A 284 -11.12 -9.07 2.77
N LEU A 285 -10.97 -7.91 2.15
CA LEU A 285 -11.89 -7.37 1.16
C LEU A 285 -11.59 -7.94 -0.22
N LYS A 286 -12.63 -8.15 -1.01
CA LYS A 286 -12.49 -8.54 -2.42
C LYS A 286 -12.20 -7.29 -3.24
N GLN A 287 -11.07 -7.28 -3.95
CA GLN A 287 -10.71 -6.18 -4.83
C GLN A 287 -11.66 -6.07 -6.03
N PRO A 288 -12.00 -4.84 -6.46
CA PRO A 288 -12.70 -4.62 -7.73
C PRO A 288 -11.82 -5.08 -8.90
N GLN A 289 -12.43 -5.61 -9.95
CA GLN A 289 -11.71 -6.10 -11.13
C GLN A 289 -10.87 -4.99 -11.82
N VAL A 290 -11.28 -3.75 -11.69
CA VAL A 290 -10.60 -2.60 -12.30
C VAL A 290 -9.30 -2.23 -11.58
N TRP A 291 -9.09 -2.69 -10.35
CA TRP A 291 -7.82 -2.49 -9.66
C TRP A 291 -6.75 -3.41 -10.25
N ILE A 292 -5.60 -2.83 -10.54
CA ILE A 292 -4.43 -3.54 -11.06
C ILE A 292 -3.38 -3.81 -9.97
N GLY A 293 -3.53 -3.17 -8.81
CA GLY A 293 -2.66 -3.37 -7.66
C GLY A 293 -2.76 -4.80 -7.12
N ARG A 294 -1.68 -5.27 -6.53
CA ARG A 294 -1.56 -6.57 -5.88
C ARG A 294 -1.15 -6.40 -4.42
N PRO A 295 -1.66 -7.21 -3.50
CA PRO A 295 -1.26 -7.11 -2.10
C PRO A 295 0.20 -7.55 -1.93
N MET A 296 0.93 -6.86 -1.05
CA MET A 296 2.30 -7.23 -0.66
C MET A 296 2.24 -8.42 0.29
N SER A 297 2.34 -9.61 -0.28
CA SER A 297 2.13 -10.88 0.42
C SER A 297 3.24 -11.24 1.41
N VAL A 298 4.44 -10.75 1.18
CA VAL A 298 5.61 -11.00 2.05
C VAL A 298 5.51 -10.29 3.39
N SER A 299 4.73 -9.21 3.45
CA SER A 299 4.58 -8.40 4.66
C SER A 299 3.52 -8.90 5.64
N TYR A 300 2.70 -9.90 5.29
CA TYR A 300 1.56 -10.35 6.10
C TYR A 300 1.49 -11.86 6.29
N THR A 301 1.43 -12.35 7.54
CA THR A 301 1.57 -13.78 7.88
C THR A 301 0.41 -14.69 7.49
N HIS A 302 -0.73 -14.16 7.04
CA HIS A 302 -1.94 -14.95 6.76
C HIS A 302 -2.13 -15.36 5.30
N LEU A 303 -1.13 -15.23 4.46
CA LEU A 303 -1.23 -15.45 3.01
C LEU A 303 -1.14 -16.90 2.54
N ASP A 304 -0.93 -17.85 3.43
CA ASP A 304 -0.92 -19.27 3.06
C ASP A 304 -2.27 -19.83 2.58
N VAL A 305 -3.34 -19.03 2.60
CA VAL A 305 -4.67 -19.48 2.19
C VAL A 305 -4.80 -19.57 0.65
N TYR A 306 -4.04 -18.77 -0.11
CA TYR A 306 -4.12 -18.80 -1.58
C TYR A 306 -3.34 -19.93 -2.25
N LYS A 307 -2.33 -20.49 -1.58
CA LYS A 307 -1.58 -21.65 -2.10
C LYS A 307 -2.36 -22.97 -2.07
N ARG A 308 -3.51 -23.03 -1.37
CA ARG A 308 -4.33 -24.25 -1.23
C ARG A 308 -5.53 -24.35 -2.18
N GLN A 309 -5.77 -23.40 -3.08
CA GLN A 309 -6.91 -23.44 -4.00
C GLN A 309 -6.55 -23.66 -5.47
N SER A 310 -5.36 -24.17 -5.78
CA SER A 310 -5.18 -24.87 -7.04
C SER A 310 -5.52 -26.34 -6.81
N PRO A 311 -6.70 -26.81 -7.17
CA PRO A 311 -6.87 -28.25 -7.32
C PRO A 311 -5.98 -28.66 -8.47
N CYS A 312 -4.89 -29.38 -8.17
CA CYS A 312 -4.26 -30.20 -9.17
C CYS A 312 -5.32 -31.20 -9.67
N PHE A 313 -6.04 -30.84 -10.72
CA PHE A 313 -6.63 -31.82 -11.58
C PHE A 313 -5.48 -32.52 -12.31
N ALA A 314 -4.88 -33.49 -11.63
CA ALA A 314 -4.14 -34.53 -12.32
C ALA A 314 -5.17 -35.33 -13.11
N LEU A 315 -5.38 -34.93 -14.34
CA LEU A 315 -5.98 -35.82 -15.33
C LEU A 315 -5.02 -37.00 -15.50
N LYS A 316 -5.33 -38.10 -14.82
CA LYS A 316 -4.80 -39.40 -15.18
C LYS A 316 -5.34 -39.73 -16.56
N HIS A 317 -4.55 -39.49 -17.60
CA HIS A 317 -4.78 -40.14 -18.88
C HIS A 317 -4.29 -41.58 -18.78
N PRO A 318 -5.08 -42.57 -19.19
CA PRO A 318 -4.61 -43.94 -19.34
C PRO A 318 -3.67 -44.02 -20.54
N ASP A 319 -2.73 -44.90 -20.40
CA ASP A 319 -1.63 -45.26 -21.31
C ASP A 319 -2.03 -45.30 -22.78
N VAL A 320 -1.30 -44.58 -23.61
CA VAL A 320 -1.08 -44.95 -25.02
C VAL A 320 0.45 -44.95 -25.27
N LEU A 321 0.95 -46.17 -25.42
CA LEU A 321 2.31 -46.44 -25.89
C LEU A 321 2.53 -45.84 -27.29
N GLY A 322 3.64 -45.16 -27.47
CA GLY A 322 4.13 -44.71 -28.78
C GLY A 322 5.28 -43.74 -28.68
N ALA A 323 6.50 -44.27 -28.59
CA ALA A 323 7.73 -43.50 -28.66
C ALA A 323 7.90 -42.86 -30.03
N GLN A 324 8.12 -41.54 -30.07
CA GLN A 324 8.96 -40.90 -31.11
C GLN A 324 9.66 -39.70 -30.54
N SER A 325 10.97 -39.77 -30.55
CA SER A 325 11.93 -38.72 -30.22
C SER A 325 11.89 -37.61 -31.26
N TYR A 326 11.74 -36.34 -30.79
CA TYR A 326 12.11 -35.19 -31.63
C TYR A 326 13.18 -34.38 -30.90
N GLY A 327 14.28 -34.24 -31.64
CA GLY A 327 15.51 -33.59 -31.20
C GLY A 327 15.34 -32.06 -31.05
N VAL A 328 16.07 -31.55 -30.11
CA VAL A 328 16.28 -30.13 -29.87
C VAL A 328 17.16 -29.60 -31.02
N TYR A 329 16.64 -28.65 -31.79
CA TYR A 329 17.46 -27.82 -32.68
C TYR A 329 17.62 -26.44 -32.06
N SER A 330 18.85 -26.21 -31.59
CA SER A 330 19.40 -24.90 -31.37
C SER A 330 20.01 -24.39 -32.67
N SER A 331 19.54 -23.27 -33.22
CA SER A 331 20.33 -22.52 -34.19
C SER A 331 19.96 -21.04 -34.14
N VAL A 332 20.89 -20.28 -33.62
CA VAL A 332 20.99 -18.82 -33.80
C VAL A 332 21.64 -18.59 -35.17
N PRO A 333 21.15 -17.71 -36.03
CA PRO A 333 21.96 -17.16 -37.10
C PRO A 333 22.44 -15.74 -36.75
N THR A 334 23.74 -15.62 -36.54
CA THR A 334 24.52 -14.39 -36.70
C THR A 334 24.62 -14.09 -38.20
N SER A 335 24.33 -12.83 -38.57
CA SER A 335 25.01 -12.02 -39.58
C SER A 335 24.02 -11.15 -40.37
N PHE A 336 24.10 -9.85 -40.20
CA PHE A 336 23.92 -8.92 -41.29
C PHE A 336 25.08 -7.94 -41.34
N MET A 337 25.81 -8.07 -42.45
CA MET A 337 26.92 -7.22 -42.85
C MET A 337 26.45 -5.81 -43.21
N LEU A 338 27.30 -4.90 -42.87
CA LEU A 338 27.39 -3.53 -43.41
C LEU A 338 27.60 -3.55 -44.95
N SER A 339 26.95 -2.64 -45.62
CA SER A 339 27.40 -2.14 -46.92
C SER A 339 27.21 -0.62 -47.02
N PRO A 340 28.14 0.08 -47.65
CA PRO A 340 28.32 1.50 -47.51
C PRO A 340 27.78 2.31 -48.69
N GLY A 341 27.43 3.58 -48.37
CA GLY A 341 27.67 4.71 -49.19
C GLY A 341 26.78 4.95 -50.44
N ILE A 342 26.11 6.09 -50.44
CA ILE A 342 26.10 7.00 -51.61
C ILE A 342 25.92 8.41 -51.07
N SER A 343 26.87 9.27 -51.38
CA SER A 343 26.86 10.73 -51.33
C SER A 343 26.09 11.29 -52.50
N SER A 344 25.30 12.36 -52.33
CA SER A 344 25.14 13.43 -53.30
C SER A 344 24.60 14.67 -52.64
N SER A 345 25.37 15.66 -52.52
CA SER A 345 25.40 17.09 -52.81
C SER A 345 24.15 17.68 -53.49
N GLY A 346 23.80 18.88 -53.02
CA GLY A 346 23.26 19.94 -53.87
C GLY A 346 21.92 20.53 -53.46
N THR A 347 21.95 21.60 -53.01
CA THR A 347 21.71 23.05 -53.04
C THR A 347 20.95 23.50 -51.82
#